data_ce4bc94f2839359a8aa10cedcebf7b73
#
_entry.id   ce4bc94f2839359a8aa10cedcebf7b73
#
_cell.length_a   1.000
_cell.length_b   1.000
_cell.length_c   1.000
_cell.angle_alpha   90.00
_cell.angle_beta   90.00
_cell.angle_gamma   90.00
#
_symmetry.space_group_name_H-M   'P 1'
#
loop_
_entity.id
_entity.type
_entity.pdbx_description
1 polymer ?
#
loop_
_entity_poly.entity_id
_entity_poly.type
_entity_poly.pdbx_seq_one_letter_code
_entity_poly.pdbx_strand_id
1 'polypeptide(L)'
;HPVPEDLHQNVKQVLVEYLAAGIDPKRSTLYVQSDLPEVAELYLLLNMNAYKGELERCTSFKDKIKNQKENINSGLLTYPVLMAADIIIHKANMVPVGKDQEQHLEMTRTFARRFNRIYGTEYFPEPVAYNFGKKLVKIPGLDGTGKMGKSAGDKNAVFLADSPEVITKKVMRAVTDGGPTKMNEQKPESVQNLFTILEAVSTQDTLSHFEDAYNKCTIRYGDLKKQLAQDIISFTAPIRERIIEISGDKTYLKKVLKEGAEKARESGGKTVSEV
;
A
#
# COMPACT_ATOMS: atom_id res chain seq x y z
N HIS A 1 15.87 -8.73 8.30
CA HIS A 1 15.27 -7.94 9.39
C HIS A 1 15.59 -6.47 9.15
N PRO A 2 14.64 -5.54 9.39
CA PRO A 2 14.92 -4.12 9.26
C PRO A 2 15.91 -3.65 10.32
N VAL A 3 16.70 -2.63 9.99
CA VAL A 3 17.53 -1.92 10.97
C VAL A 3 16.60 -1.13 11.90
N PRO A 4 16.74 -1.21 13.23
CA PRO A 4 15.79 -0.59 14.16
C PRO A 4 15.61 0.92 13.94
N GLU A 5 16.71 1.64 13.68
CA GLU A 5 16.71 3.08 13.43
C GLU A 5 15.89 3.42 12.16
N ASP A 6 16.10 2.68 11.09
CA ASP A 6 15.36 2.84 9.84
C ASP A 6 13.86 2.53 10.04
N LEU A 7 13.54 1.49 10.83
CA LEU A 7 12.15 1.15 11.13
C LEU A 7 11.43 2.31 11.83
N HIS A 8 12.03 2.91 12.85
CA HIS A 8 11.43 4.04 13.56
C HIS A 8 11.23 5.26 12.66
N GLN A 9 12.21 5.54 11.78
CA GLN A 9 12.08 6.63 10.80
C GLN A 9 10.97 6.35 9.79
N ASN A 10 10.91 5.12 9.25
CA ASN A 10 9.88 4.72 8.30
C ASN A 10 8.47 4.79 8.90
N VAL A 11 8.28 4.38 10.17
CA VAL A 11 6.99 4.51 10.87
C VAL A 11 6.54 5.96 10.95
N LYS A 12 7.46 6.88 11.32
CA LYS A 12 7.16 8.32 11.35
C LYS A 12 6.82 8.87 9.97
N GLN A 13 7.60 8.48 8.95
CA GLN A 13 7.38 8.90 7.58
C GLN A 13 6.00 8.47 7.07
N VAL A 14 5.61 7.22 7.30
CA VAL A 14 4.29 6.70 6.92
C VAL A 14 3.16 7.46 7.63
N LEU A 15 3.31 7.76 8.93
CA LEU A 15 2.34 8.58 9.67
C LEU A 15 2.17 9.97 9.04
N VAL A 16 3.30 10.64 8.75
CA VAL A 16 3.29 11.96 8.10
C VAL A 16 2.60 11.91 6.74
N GLU A 17 2.91 10.90 5.92
CA GLU A 17 2.32 10.71 4.61
C GLU A 17 0.81 10.46 4.69
N TYR A 18 0.34 9.67 5.64
CA TYR A 18 -1.09 9.44 5.88
C TYR A 18 -1.82 10.73 6.27
N LEU A 19 -1.29 11.49 7.20
CA LEU A 19 -1.85 12.77 7.61
C LEU A 19 -1.84 13.79 6.47
N ALA A 20 -0.75 13.85 5.70
CA ALA A 20 -0.63 14.73 4.55
C ALA A 20 -1.60 14.35 3.42
N ALA A 21 -1.85 13.05 3.22
CA ALA A 21 -2.84 12.56 2.25
C ALA A 21 -4.30 12.84 2.69
N GLY A 22 -4.52 13.33 3.90
CA GLY A 22 -5.83 13.79 4.37
C GLY A 22 -6.54 12.88 5.36
N ILE A 23 -5.86 11.87 5.92
CA ILE A 23 -6.42 11.11 7.04
C ILE A 23 -6.53 12.04 8.26
N ASP A 24 -7.76 12.25 8.73
CA ASP A 24 -8.05 13.08 9.89
C ASP A 24 -8.02 12.24 11.18
N PRO A 25 -7.08 12.46 12.11
CA PRO A 25 -6.99 11.70 13.35
C PRO A 25 -8.16 11.92 14.32
N LYS A 26 -9.01 12.92 14.09
CA LYS A 26 -10.26 13.10 14.82
C LYS A 26 -11.34 12.11 14.38
N ARG A 27 -11.28 11.67 13.12
CA ARG A 27 -12.25 10.75 12.51
C ARG A 27 -11.72 9.33 12.39
N SER A 28 -10.40 9.16 12.31
CA SER A 28 -9.73 7.89 12.10
C SER A 28 -8.73 7.65 13.22
N THR A 29 -8.62 6.42 13.70
CA THR A 29 -7.65 6.04 14.71
C THR A 29 -6.36 5.59 14.03
N LEU A 30 -5.28 6.37 14.23
CA LEU A 30 -3.94 6.05 13.74
C LEU A 30 -3.05 5.67 14.93
N TYR A 31 -2.49 4.48 14.90
CA TYR A 31 -1.59 3.99 15.96
C TYR A 31 -0.50 3.10 15.38
N VAL A 32 0.56 2.89 16.13
CA VAL A 32 1.61 1.92 15.78
C VAL A 32 1.18 0.56 16.33
N GLN A 33 1.25 -0.49 15.53
CA GLN A 33 0.82 -1.84 15.93
C GLN A 33 1.46 -2.30 17.25
N SER A 34 2.74 -1.99 17.45
CA SER A 34 3.44 -2.32 18.71
C SER A 34 2.93 -1.59 19.94
N ASP A 35 2.14 -0.53 19.79
CA ASP A 35 1.50 0.18 20.90
C ASP A 35 0.21 -0.51 21.37
N LEU A 36 -0.20 -1.58 20.69
CA LEU A 36 -1.36 -2.42 21.03
C LEU A 36 -0.90 -3.87 21.26
N PRO A 37 -0.32 -4.20 22.44
CA PRO A 37 0.17 -5.55 22.74
C PRO A 37 -0.92 -6.62 22.69
N GLU A 38 -2.18 -6.25 22.87
CA GLU A 38 -3.36 -7.11 22.76
C GLU A 38 -3.48 -7.80 21.40
N VAL A 39 -2.93 -7.22 20.35
CA VAL A 39 -2.84 -7.88 19.03
C VAL A 39 -2.00 -9.14 19.11
N ALA A 40 -0.86 -9.10 19.82
CA ALA A 40 0.01 -10.27 19.97
C ALA A 40 -0.65 -11.35 20.84
N GLU A 41 -1.43 -10.96 21.83
CA GLU A 41 -2.20 -11.88 22.67
C GLU A 41 -3.31 -12.57 21.87
N LEU A 42 -4.13 -11.79 21.14
CA LEU A 42 -5.15 -12.35 20.25
C LEU A 42 -4.55 -13.24 19.17
N TYR A 43 -3.41 -12.83 18.57
CA TYR A 43 -2.67 -13.64 17.60
C TYR A 43 -2.28 -15.00 18.20
N LEU A 44 -1.81 -15.05 19.45
CA LEU A 44 -1.45 -16.31 20.11
C LEU A 44 -2.69 -17.22 20.27
N LEU A 45 -3.80 -16.66 20.74
CA LEU A 45 -5.07 -17.38 20.91
C LEU A 45 -5.60 -17.93 19.58
N LEU A 46 -5.55 -17.13 18.51
CA LEU A 46 -5.96 -17.56 17.17
C LEU A 46 -5.04 -18.64 16.59
N ASN A 47 -3.73 -18.63 16.90
CA ASN A 47 -2.80 -19.67 16.46
C ASN A 47 -3.17 -21.06 17.02
N MET A 48 -3.76 -21.15 18.22
CA MET A 48 -4.24 -22.41 18.77
C MET A 48 -5.34 -23.03 17.92
N ASN A 49 -6.03 -22.22 17.12
CA ASN A 49 -7.12 -22.61 16.25
C ASN A 49 -6.76 -22.53 14.74
N ALA A 50 -5.53 -22.17 14.41
CA ALA A 50 -5.04 -22.09 13.03
C ALA A 50 -4.38 -23.42 12.62
N TYR A 51 -4.94 -24.09 11.61
CA TYR A 51 -4.40 -25.38 11.18
C TYR A 51 -3.22 -25.21 10.24
N LYS A 52 -2.12 -25.87 10.56
CA LYS A 52 -0.86 -25.84 9.77
C LYS A 52 -1.11 -26.04 8.27
N GLY A 53 -1.90 -27.04 7.89
CA GLY A 53 -2.18 -27.33 6.49
C GLY A 53 -2.99 -26.23 5.77
N GLU A 54 -3.75 -25.39 6.47
CA GLU A 54 -4.42 -24.21 5.90
C GLU A 54 -3.39 -23.10 5.64
N LEU A 55 -2.51 -22.85 6.60
CA LEU A 55 -1.44 -21.86 6.49
C LEU A 55 -0.47 -22.18 5.36
N GLU A 56 -0.07 -23.46 5.22
CA GLU A 56 0.80 -23.92 4.14
C GLU A 56 0.17 -23.83 2.75
N ARG A 57 -1.15 -23.83 2.65
CA ARG A 57 -1.87 -23.63 1.38
C ARG A 57 -1.95 -22.17 0.95
N CYS A 58 -1.65 -21.22 1.83
CA CYS A 58 -1.64 -19.81 1.50
C CYS A 58 -0.68 -19.52 0.32
N THR A 59 -1.19 -18.86 -0.72
CA THR A 59 -0.43 -18.59 -1.96
C THR A 59 0.81 -17.75 -1.67
N SER A 60 0.66 -16.71 -0.85
CA SER A 60 1.77 -15.82 -0.49
C SER A 60 2.85 -16.52 0.35
N PHE A 61 2.49 -17.51 1.18
CA PHE A 61 3.48 -18.36 1.85
C PHE A 61 4.24 -19.19 0.81
N LYS A 62 3.55 -19.87 -0.09
CA LYS A 62 4.18 -20.67 -1.16
C LYS A 62 5.12 -19.86 -2.03
N ASP A 63 4.75 -18.63 -2.39
CA ASP A 63 5.58 -17.77 -3.22
C ASP A 63 6.82 -17.25 -2.48
N LYS A 64 6.69 -16.95 -1.20
CA LYS A 64 7.83 -16.53 -0.37
C LYS A 64 8.84 -17.66 -0.16
N ILE A 65 8.40 -18.89 0.08
CA ILE A 65 9.31 -20.03 0.27
C ILE A 65 10.03 -20.44 -1.02
N LYS A 66 9.47 -20.19 -2.21
CA LYS A 66 10.18 -20.41 -3.49
C LYS A 66 11.44 -19.56 -3.58
N ASN A 67 11.40 -18.34 -3.05
CA ASN A 67 12.51 -17.40 -3.06
C ASN A 67 13.46 -17.53 -1.85
N GLN A 68 13.01 -18.20 -0.78
CA GLN A 68 13.78 -18.42 0.44
C GLN A 68 13.75 -19.92 0.78
N LYS A 69 14.72 -20.67 0.25
CA LYS A 69 14.75 -22.14 0.38
C LYS A 69 15.24 -22.64 1.75
N GLU A 70 15.93 -21.81 2.51
CA GLU A 70 16.51 -22.15 3.79
C GLU A 70 16.03 -21.23 4.91
N ASN A 71 16.00 -21.74 6.13
CA ASN A 71 15.66 -21.00 7.35
C ASN A 71 14.27 -20.32 7.30
N ILE A 72 13.26 -21.05 6.81
CA ILE A 72 11.87 -20.60 6.84
C ILE A 72 11.44 -20.50 8.31
N ASN A 73 11.28 -19.28 8.79
CA ASN A 73 10.85 -19.04 10.16
C ASN A 73 9.33 -19.19 10.33
N SER A 74 8.90 -19.49 11.57
CA SER A 74 7.48 -19.69 11.90
C SER A 74 6.62 -18.45 11.61
N GLY A 75 7.17 -17.24 11.77
CA GLY A 75 6.45 -16.02 11.46
C GLY A 75 6.04 -15.91 9.99
N LEU A 76 6.83 -16.46 9.06
CA LEU A 76 6.47 -16.53 7.65
C LEU A 76 5.26 -17.43 7.38
N LEU A 77 5.08 -18.48 8.19
CA LEU A 77 3.91 -19.36 8.11
C LEU A 77 2.69 -18.73 8.78
N THR A 78 2.87 -18.08 9.91
CA THR A 78 1.77 -17.65 10.79
C THR A 78 1.37 -16.18 10.65
N TYR A 79 2.06 -15.36 9.80
CA TYR A 79 1.67 -13.96 9.63
C TYR A 79 0.21 -13.76 9.16
N PRO A 80 -0.46 -14.69 8.41
CA PRO A 80 -1.88 -14.52 8.10
C PRO A 80 -2.78 -14.53 9.35
N VAL A 81 -2.34 -15.22 10.40
CA VAL A 81 -3.04 -15.22 11.70
C VAL A 81 -2.84 -13.88 12.42
N LEU A 82 -1.64 -13.28 12.33
CA LEU A 82 -1.39 -11.95 12.86
C LEU A 82 -2.24 -10.89 12.12
N MET A 83 -2.31 -10.97 10.80
CA MET A 83 -3.19 -10.09 10.03
C MET A 83 -4.67 -10.26 10.40
N ALA A 84 -5.10 -11.48 10.65
CA ALA A 84 -6.45 -11.74 11.14
C ALA A 84 -6.68 -11.09 12.52
N ALA A 85 -5.71 -11.19 13.44
CA ALA A 85 -5.78 -10.53 14.74
C ALA A 85 -5.90 -9.01 14.60
N ASP A 86 -5.09 -8.36 13.73
CA ASP A 86 -5.19 -6.92 13.44
C ASP A 86 -6.59 -6.50 12.99
N ILE A 87 -7.27 -7.34 12.21
CA ILE A 87 -8.60 -7.05 11.66
C ILE A 87 -9.70 -7.26 12.70
N ILE A 88 -9.72 -8.44 13.36
CA ILE A 88 -10.86 -8.80 14.20
C ILE A 88 -10.75 -8.27 15.63
N ILE A 89 -9.58 -7.79 16.07
CA ILE A 89 -9.43 -7.18 17.40
C ILE A 89 -10.34 -5.94 17.57
N HIS A 90 -10.59 -5.23 16.49
CA HIS A 90 -11.51 -4.09 16.43
C HIS A 90 -12.90 -4.45 15.89
N LYS A 91 -13.20 -5.75 15.73
CA LYS A 91 -14.46 -6.25 15.15
C LYS A 91 -14.80 -5.58 13.83
N ALA A 92 -13.79 -5.40 12.97
CA ALA A 92 -13.95 -4.72 11.69
C ALA A 92 -14.92 -5.49 10.77
N ASN A 93 -15.91 -4.78 10.20
CA ASN A 93 -16.85 -5.34 9.24
C ASN A 93 -16.34 -5.20 7.79
N MET A 94 -15.53 -4.17 7.52
CA MET A 94 -15.01 -3.86 6.19
C MET A 94 -13.51 -3.60 6.28
N VAL A 95 -12.76 -4.15 5.34
CA VAL A 95 -11.30 -3.98 5.27
C VAL A 95 -10.91 -3.49 3.88
N PRO A 96 -10.31 -2.30 3.76
CA PRO A 96 -9.81 -1.81 2.49
C PRO A 96 -8.55 -2.58 2.10
N VAL A 97 -8.70 -3.50 1.16
CA VAL A 97 -7.61 -4.36 0.69
C VAL A 97 -7.57 -4.43 -0.83
N GLY A 98 -6.37 -4.62 -1.38
CA GLY A 98 -6.20 -4.99 -2.78
C GLY A 98 -6.60 -6.45 -3.02
N LYS A 99 -6.81 -6.78 -4.29
CA LYS A 99 -7.20 -8.13 -4.72
C LYS A 99 -6.21 -9.22 -4.29
N ASP A 100 -4.93 -8.87 -4.18
CA ASP A 100 -3.85 -9.75 -3.71
C ASP A 100 -3.98 -10.14 -2.23
N GLN A 101 -4.79 -9.41 -1.44
CA GLN A 101 -5.05 -9.67 -0.02
C GLN A 101 -6.39 -10.39 0.25
N GLU A 102 -7.19 -10.67 -0.79
CA GLU A 102 -8.50 -11.33 -0.62
C GLU A 102 -8.39 -12.70 0.06
N GLN A 103 -7.32 -13.46 -0.24
CA GLN A 103 -7.09 -14.77 0.39
C GLN A 103 -6.85 -14.64 1.90
N HIS A 104 -6.09 -13.64 2.34
CA HIS A 104 -5.85 -13.39 3.78
C HIS A 104 -7.15 -12.99 4.49
N LEU A 105 -7.99 -12.22 3.82
CA LEU A 105 -9.29 -11.85 4.37
C LEU A 105 -10.24 -13.06 4.46
N GLU A 106 -10.20 -14.00 3.50
CA GLU A 106 -10.93 -15.26 3.61
C GLU A 106 -10.43 -16.13 4.77
N MET A 107 -9.11 -16.17 4.98
CA MET A 107 -8.54 -16.83 6.15
C MET A 107 -9.00 -16.18 7.45
N THR A 108 -9.09 -14.85 7.50
CA THR A 108 -9.62 -14.10 8.66
C THR A 108 -11.06 -14.52 8.97
N ARG A 109 -11.93 -14.59 7.94
CA ARG A 109 -13.31 -15.09 8.10
C ARG A 109 -13.33 -16.52 8.62
N THR A 110 -12.43 -17.36 8.12
CA THR A 110 -12.32 -18.75 8.56
C THR A 110 -11.96 -18.85 10.05
N PHE A 111 -11.03 -18.03 10.53
CA PHE A 111 -10.66 -18.00 11.95
C PHE A 111 -11.80 -17.45 12.81
N ALA A 112 -12.47 -16.36 12.38
CA ALA A 112 -13.64 -15.82 13.06
C ALA A 112 -14.78 -16.83 13.19
N ARG A 113 -15.18 -17.47 12.10
CA ARG A 113 -16.21 -18.55 12.10
C ARG A 113 -15.82 -19.71 12.99
N ARG A 114 -14.55 -20.13 12.95
CA ARG A 114 -14.07 -21.25 13.76
C ARG A 114 -14.13 -20.94 15.24
N PHE A 115 -13.68 -19.74 15.63
CA PHE A 115 -13.80 -19.26 17.00
C PHE A 115 -15.26 -19.26 17.45
N ASN A 116 -16.13 -18.60 16.71
CA ASN A 116 -17.56 -18.51 17.02
C ASN A 116 -18.19 -19.88 17.18
N ARG A 117 -17.87 -20.83 16.29
CA ARG A 117 -18.39 -22.20 16.37
C ARG A 117 -17.88 -22.98 17.58
N ILE A 118 -16.59 -22.87 17.90
CA ILE A 118 -15.99 -23.60 19.02
C ILE A 118 -16.58 -23.16 20.35
N TYR A 119 -16.80 -21.86 20.50
CA TYR A 119 -17.29 -21.27 21.74
C TYR A 119 -18.80 -21.02 21.75
N GLY A 120 -19.53 -21.42 20.71
CA GLY A 120 -20.99 -21.28 20.61
C GLY A 120 -21.47 -19.83 20.64
N THR A 121 -20.75 -18.93 20.00
CA THR A 121 -21.00 -17.49 20.03
C THR A 121 -21.00 -16.88 18.61
N GLU A 122 -21.49 -15.66 18.47
CA GLU A 122 -21.36 -14.82 17.26
C GLU A 122 -20.48 -13.60 17.56
N TYR A 123 -19.39 -13.79 18.28
CA TYR A 123 -18.57 -12.72 18.83
C TYR A 123 -17.80 -11.93 17.76
N PHE A 124 -17.12 -12.62 16.82
CA PHE A 124 -16.38 -11.99 15.74
C PHE A 124 -17.23 -11.90 14.47
N PRO A 125 -17.34 -10.69 13.87
CA PRO A 125 -17.95 -10.55 12.55
C PRO A 125 -17.07 -11.18 11.47
N GLU A 126 -17.66 -11.48 10.32
CA GLU A 126 -16.94 -11.89 9.13
C GLU A 126 -16.63 -10.67 8.26
N PRO A 127 -15.38 -10.19 8.23
CA PRO A 127 -15.06 -8.97 7.51
C PRO A 127 -15.13 -9.16 5.99
N VAL A 128 -15.59 -8.14 5.29
CA VAL A 128 -15.65 -8.12 3.82
C VAL A 128 -14.60 -7.16 3.24
N ALA A 129 -14.11 -7.48 2.04
CA ALA A 129 -13.22 -6.58 1.31
C ALA A 129 -13.99 -5.32 0.91
N TYR A 130 -13.36 -4.16 1.10
CA TYR A 130 -13.90 -2.87 0.68
C TYR A 130 -13.00 -2.24 -0.37
N ASN A 131 -13.58 -1.90 -1.52
CA ASN A 131 -12.89 -1.22 -2.60
C ASN A 131 -13.53 0.15 -2.82
N PHE A 132 -12.72 1.20 -2.73
CA PHE A 132 -13.17 2.59 -2.90
C PHE A 132 -13.52 2.96 -4.34
N GLY A 133 -13.14 2.15 -5.33
CA GLY A 133 -13.33 2.46 -6.75
C GLY A 133 -13.85 1.30 -7.58
N LYS A 134 -14.55 1.64 -8.66
CA LYS A 134 -15.05 0.67 -9.64
C LYS A 134 -13.94 0.05 -10.50
N LYS A 135 -12.76 0.70 -10.60
CA LYS A 135 -11.63 0.28 -11.43
C LYS A 135 -10.34 0.40 -10.62
N LEU A 136 -9.63 -0.71 -10.51
CA LEU A 136 -8.29 -0.72 -9.95
C LEU A 136 -7.31 -0.14 -10.98
N VAL A 137 -6.71 0.99 -10.67
CA VAL A 137 -5.64 1.58 -11.48
C VAL A 137 -4.29 1.09 -10.95
N LYS A 138 -3.59 0.34 -11.78
CA LYS A 138 -2.23 -0.12 -11.49
C LYS A 138 -1.24 0.90 -12.06
N ILE A 139 -0.53 1.61 -11.20
CA ILE A 139 0.51 2.55 -11.66
C ILE A 139 1.77 1.77 -12.02
N PRO A 140 2.22 1.81 -13.28
CA PRO A 140 3.41 1.11 -13.71
C PRO A 140 4.70 1.82 -13.30
N GLY A 141 5.82 1.08 -13.29
CA GLY A 141 7.13 1.63 -12.99
C GLY A 141 7.73 2.46 -14.14
N LEU A 142 8.65 3.34 -13.80
CA LEU A 142 9.38 4.17 -14.77
C LEU A 142 10.47 3.40 -15.53
N ASP A 143 10.86 2.22 -15.05
CA ASP A 143 11.86 1.34 -15.67
C ASP A 143 11.31 0.52 -16.85
N GLY A 144 10.05 0.72 -17.21
CA GLY A 144 9.39 0.00 -18.29
C GLY A 144 8.86 -1.37 -17.91
N THR A 145 8.96 -1.75 -16.63
CA THR A 145 8.51 -3.05 -16.14
C THR A 145 7.49 -2.92 -15.00
N GLY A 146 6.58 -3.86 -14.92
CA GLY A 146 5.77 -4.15 -13.76
C GLY A 146 5.06 -2.98 -13.07
N LYS A 147 5.00 -3.03 -11.74
CA LYS A 147 4.30 -2.08 -10.87
C LYS A 147 5.29 -1.09 -10.26
N MET A 148 4.93 0.19 -10.19
CA MET A 148 5.66 1.19 -9.41
C MET A 148 5.70 0.77 -7.93
N GLY A 149 6.89 0.69 -7.35
CA GLY A 149 7.03 0.27 -5.96
C GLY A 149 8.45 0.35 -5.43
N LYS A 150 8.57 0.51 -4.11
CA LYS A 150 9.86 0.61 -3.39
C LYS A 150 10.78 -0.59 -3.61
N SER A 151 10.22 -1.79 -3.75
CA SER A 151 10.98 -3.04 -3.94
C SER A 151 11.72 -3.13 -5.29
N ALA A 152 11.27 -2.37 -6.31
CA ALA A 152 11.93 -2.31 -7.61
C ALA A 152 13.06 -1.25 -7.68
N GLY A 153 13.35 -0.60 -6.56
CA GLY A 153 14.39 0.41 -6.43
C GLY A 153 13.91 1.85 -6.61
N ASP A 154 14.69 2.79 -6.12
CA ASP A 154 14.37 4.23 -6.09
C ASP A 154 14.16 4.83 -7.49
N LYS A 155 14.79 4.25 -8.52
CA LYS A 155 14.68 4.75 -9.90
C LYS A 155 13.36 4.38 -10.57
N ASN A 156 12.66 3.38 -10.08
CA ASN A 156 11.41 2.87 -10.65
C ASN A 156 10.19 3.63 -10.14
N ALA A 157 10.29 4.33 -9.01
CA ALA A 157 9.14 4.92 -8.35
C ALA A 157 9.32 6.41 -8.07
N VAL A 158 8.23 7.16 -8.22
CA VAL A 158 8.09 8.51 -7.69
C VAL A 158 7.40 8.43 -6.33
N PHE A 159 8.00 9.05 -5.32
CA PHE A 159 7.43 9.14 -3.99
C PHE A 159 6.72 10.48 -3.78
N LEU A 160 5.69 10.51 -2.95
CA LEU A 160 4.92 11.73 -2.67
C LEU A 160 5.78 12.84 -2.04
N ALA A 161 6.85 12.46 -1.34
CA ALA A 161 7.81 13.38 -0.72
C ALA A 161 8.97 13.79 -1.63
N ASP A 162 9.08 13.25 -2.85
CA ASP A 162 10.16 13.60 -3.78
C ASP A 162 10.10 15.10 -4.15
N SER A 163 11.26 15.74 -4.17
CA SER A 163 11.35 17.15 -4.64
C SER A 163 11.09 17.25 -6.16
N PRO A 164 10.69 18.42 -6.66
CA PRO A 164 10.49 18.64 -8.10
C PRO A 164 11.70 18.22 -8.95
N GLU A 165 12.91 18.46 -8.47
CA GLU A 165 14.17 18.10 -9.16
C GLU A 165 14.34 16.58 -9.21
N VAL A 166 14.02 15.88 -8.13
CA VAL A 166 14.09 14.41 -8.05
C VAL A 166 13.06 13.80 -8.98
N ILE A 167 11.81 14.27 -8.96
CA ILE A 167 10.74 13.82 -9.87
C ILE A 167 11.18 14.01 -11.32
N THR A 168 11.62 15.21 -11.68
CA THR A 168 12.10 15.51 -13.04
C THR A 168 13.21 14.55 -13.47
N LYS A 169 14.22 14.35 -12.60
CA LYS A 169 15.33 13.44 -12.88
C LYS A 169 14.90 12.00 -13.08
N LYS A 170 13.95 11.50 -12.26
CA LYS A 170 13.40 10.15 -12.37
C LYS A 170 12.62 9.97 -13.66
N VAL A 171 11.69 10.88 -13.96
CA VAL A 171 10.84 10.82 -15.16
C VAL A 171 11.66 10.96 -16.46
N MET A 172 12.64 11.86 -16.49
CA MET A 172 13.50 12.03 -17.68
C MET A 172 14.34 10.78 -17.99
N ARG A 173 14.61 9.93 -16.99
CA ARG A 173 15.32 8.65 -17.15
C ARG A 173 14.42 7.47 -17.47
N ALA A 174 13.10 7.66 -17.49
CA ALA A 174 12.16 6.60 -17.82
C ALA A 174 12.47 5.96 -19.16
N VAL A 175 12.28 4.65 -19.25
CA VAL A 175 12.61 3.87 -20.45
C VAL A 175 11.62 4.18 -21.56
N THR A 176 12.14 4.42 -22.77
CA THR A 176 11.39 4.57 -24.02
C THR A 176 12.16 3.91 -25.17
N ASP A 177 11.47 3.66 -26.26
CA ASP A 177 12.06 3.16 -27.51
C ASP A 177 12.52 4.30 -28.45
N GLY A 178 12.70 3.99 -29.72
CA GLY A 178 13.05 4.94 -30.78
C GLY A 178 11.88 5.77 -31.35
N GLY A 179 10.66 5.50 -30.91
CA GLY A 179 9.44 6.11 -31.42
C GLY A 179 8.71 5.27 -32.48
N PRO A 180 7.40 5.58 -32.72
CA PRO A 180 6.59 4.87 -33.69
C PRO A 180 7.10 5.07 -35.10
N THR A 181 7.16 4.00 -35.89
CA THR A 181 7.58 3.99 -37.30
C THR A 181 6.40 4.00 -38.28
N LYS A 182 5.20 3.67 -37.76
CA LYS A 182 3.95 3.61 -38.51
C LYS A 182 2.84 4.33 -37.78
N MET A 183 1.93 4.93 -38.52
CA MET A 183 0.72 5.54 -37.92
C MET A 183 -0.09 4.50 -37.18
N ASN A 184 -0.58 4.88 -35.98
CA ASN A 184 -1.36 4.03 -35.09
C ASN A 184 -0.64 2.73 -34.70
N GLU A 185 0.67 2.75 -34.62
CA GLU A 185 1.47 1.63 -34.15
C GLU A 185 1.15 1.34 -32.67
N GLN A 186 1.10 0.06 -32.28
CA GLN A 186 0.90 -0.32 -30.89
C GLN A 186 2.09 0.13 -30.04
N LYS A 187 1.80 0.81 -28.93
CA LYS A 187 2.83 1.25 -28.00
C LYS A 187 3.52 0.05 -27.34
N PRO A 188 4.86 0.00 -27.32
CA PRO A 188 5.58 -0.94 -26.47
C PRO A 188 5.23 -0.72 -24.99
N GLU A 189 5.39 -1.74 -24.16
CA GLU A 189 5.01 -1.71 -22.73
C GLU A 189 5.62 -0.52 -21.99
N SER A 190 6.91 -0.23 -22.21
CA SER A 190 7.59 0.90 -21.58
C SER A 190 6.97 2.27 -21.91
N VAL A 191 6.54 2.46 -23.15
CA VAL A 191 5.86 3.69 -23.60
C VAL A 191 4.42 3.71 -23.07
N GLN A 192 3.69 2.59 -23.17
CA GLN A 192 2.34 2.47 -22.63
C GLN A 192 2.29 2.79 -21.13
N ASN A 193 3.33 2.41 -20.39
CA ASN A 193 3.47 2.72 -18.96
C ASN A 193 3.49 4.24 -18.71
N LEU A 194 4.22 5.01 -19.54
CA LEU A 194 4.23 6.48 -19.42
C LEU A 194 2.86 7.09 -19.72
N PHE A 195 2.15 6.59 -20.72
CA PHE A 195 0.78 7.04 -21.02
C PHE A 195 -0.20 6.68 -19.92
N THR A 196 -0.05 5.52 -19.27
CA THR A 196 -0.88 5.14 -18.12
C THR A 196 -0.65 6.08 -16.92
N ILE A 197 0.60 6.50 -16.69
CA ILE A 197 0.89 7.50 -15.64
C ILE A 197 0.34 8.87 -16.05
N LEU A 198 0.51 9.26 -17.31
CA LEU A 198 -0.01 10.53 -17.85
C LEU A 198 -1.54 10.60 -17.69
N GLU A 199 -2.27 9.53 -18.02
CA GLU A 199 -3.72 9.42 -17.82
C GLU A 199 -4.14 9.64 -16.36
N ALA A 200 -3.31 9.20 -15.41
CA ALA A 200 -3.60 9.30 -13.98
C ALA A 200 -3.38 10.70 -13.39
N VAL A 201 -2.50 11.52 -13.97
CA VAL A 201 -2.07 12.80 -13.36
C VAL A 201 -2.30 14.03 -14.23
N SER A 202 -2.53 13.86 -15.54
CA SER A 202 -2.65 14.94 -16.50
C SER A 202 -4.11 15.24 -16.89
N THR A 203 -4.32 16.33 -17.61
CA THR A 203 -5.64 16.64 -18.19
C THR A 203 -5.92 15.77 -19.42
N GLN A 204 -7.20 15.61 -19.75
CA GLN A 204 -7.60 14.87 -20.94
C GLN A 204 -7.03 15.49 -22.23
N ASP A 205 -6.91 16.81 -22.30
CA ASP A 205 -6.33 17.51 -23.45
C ASP A 205 -4.85 17.18 -23.62
N THR A 206 -4.10 17.15 -22.52
CA THR A 206 -2.67 16.74 -22.53
C THR A 206 -2.52 15.29 -23.00
N LEU A 207 -3.33 14.39 -22.47
CA LEU A 207 -3.32 12.99 -22.88
C LEU A 207 -3.62 12.85 -24.37
N SER A 208 -4.69 13.49 -24.85
CA SER A 208 -5.10 13.45 -26.27
C SER A 208 -4.02 14.03 -27.19
N HIS A 209 -3.37 15.11 -26.77
CA HIS A 209 -2.27 15.71 -27.55
C HIS A 209 -1.12 14.71 -27.78
N PHE A 210 -0.67 14.01 -26.75
CA PHE A 210 0.43 13.05 -26.89
C PHE A 210 -0.01 11.74 -27.57
N GLU A 211 -1.26 11.30 -27.36
CA GLU A 211 -1.85 10.19 -28.11
C GLU A 211 -1.85 10.47 -29.62
N ASP A 212 -2.33 11.65 -30.01
CA ASP A 212 -2.33 12.11 -31.40
C ASP A 212 -0.91 12.20 -31.99
N ALA A 213 0.03 12.76 -31.22
CA ALA A 213 1.42 12.86 -31.66
C ALA A 213 2.06 11.48 -31.85
N TYR A 214 1.76 10.52 -30.96
CA TYR A 214 2.22 9.14 -31.11
C TYR A 214 1.64 8.50 -32.37
N ASN A 215 0.32 8.57 -32.53
CA ASN A 215 -0.41 7.96 -33.64
C ASN A 215 0.00 8.54 -35.01
N LYS A 216 0.44 9.79 -35.05
CA LYS A 216 0.95 10.50 -36.26
C LYS A 216 2.46 10.37 -36.44
N CYS A 217 3.17 9.59 -35.64
CA CYS A 217 4.65 9.45 -35.68
C CYS A 217 5.39 10.78 -35.50
N THR A 218 4.82 11.74 -34.79
CA THR A 218 5.40 13.08 -34.53
C THR A 218 5.81 13.28 -33.09
N ILE A 219 5.63 12.26 -32.24
CA ILE A 219 5.93 12.35 -30.81
C ILE A 219 7.42 12.60 -30.56
N ARG A 220 7.68 13.47 -29.59
CA ARG A 220 9.01 13.67 -29.00
C ARG A 220 8.98 13.23 -27.55
N TYR A 221 9.61 12.12 -27.23
CA TYR A 221 9.62 11.59 -25.86
C TYR A 221 10.22 12.54 -24.83
N GLY A 222 11.15 13.40 -25.26
CA GLY A 222 11.65 14.47 -24.39
C GLY A 222 10.56 15.42 -23.92
N ASP A 223 9.64 15.78 -24.80
CA ASP A 223 8.52 16.69 -24.47
C ASP A 223 7.46 15.97 -23.65
N LEU A 224 7.11 14.72 -24.01
CA LEU A 224 6.23 13.87 -23.18
C LEU A 224 6.76 13.74 -21.75
N LYS A 225 8.04 13.42 -21.57
CA LYS A 225 8.66 13.26 -20.24
C LYS A 225 8.70 14.56 -19.45
N LYS A 226 8.96 15.69 -20.10
CA LYS A 226 8.92 17.01 -19.43
C LYS A 226 7.52 17.34 -18.95
N GLN A 227 6.50 17.14 -19.80
CA GLN A 227 5.11 17.39 -19.43
C GLN A 227 4.69 16.46 -18.31
N LEU A 228 4.96 15.16 -18.43
CA LEU A 228 4.66 14.18 -17.41
C LEU A 228 5.30 14.54 -16.06
N ALA A 229 6.56 14.96 -16.06
CA ALA A 229 7.25 15.40 -14.83
C ALA A 229 6.55 16.59 -14.20
N GLN A 230 6.17 17.59 -15.01
CA GLN A 230 5.46 18.79 -14.54
C GLN A 230 4.09 18.44 -13.94
N ASP A 231 3.36 17.53 -14.59
CA ASP A 231 2.04 17.13 -14.12
C ASP A 231 2.13 16.31 -12.83
N ILE A 232 3.10 15.42 -12.70
CA ILE A 232 3.37 14.71 -11.44
C ILE A 232 3.75 15.69 -10.33
N ILE A 233 4.61 16.67 -10.61
CA ILE A 233 5.00 17.71 -9.65
C ILE A 233 3.77 18.48 -9.17
N SER A 234 2.92 18.91 -10.07
CA SER A 234 1.69 19.65 -9.76
C SER A 234 0.69 18.78 -8.98
N PHE A 235 0.52 17.52 -9.36
CA PHE A 235 -0.35 16.56 -8.70
C PHE A 235 0.09 16.26 -7.26
N THR A 236 1.41 16.12 -7.04
CA THR A 236 1.96 15.78 -5.72
C THR A 236 2.22 17.01 -4.83
N ALA A 237 2.26 18.23 -5.39
CA ALA A 237 2.60 19.44 -4.66
C ALA A 237 1.78 19.66 -3.37
N PRO A 238 0.44 19.54 -3.37
CA PRO A 238 -0.34 19.79 -2.15
C PRO A 238 -0.01 18.79 -1.03
N ILE A 239 0.25 17.51 -1.39
CA ILE A 239 0.62 16.49 -0.40
C ILE A 239 2.04 16.74 0.10
N ARG A 240 2.98 17.06 -0.79
CA ARG A 240 4.37 17.34 -0.43
C ARG A 240 4.50 18.55 0.50
N GLU A 241 3.77 19.62 0.24
CA GLU A 241 3.75 20.81 1.11
C GLU A 241 3.25 20.46 2.51
N ARG A 242 2.19 19.66 2.61
CA ARG A 242 1.68 19.17 3.90
C ARG A 242 2.65 18.20 4.58
N ILE A 243 3.39 17.37 3.83
CA ILE A 243 4.44 16.51 4.40
C ILE A 243 5.51 17.38 5.07
N ILE A 244 5.96 18.45 4.42
CA ILE A 244 6.97 19.37 4.96
C ILE A 244 6.46 20.03 6.25
N GLU A 245 5.24 20.57 6.22
CA GLU A 245 4.61 21.22 7.37
C GLU A 245 4.49 20.26 8.56
N ILE A 246 3.87 19.08 8.35
CA ILE A 246 3.58 18.10 9.41
C ILE A 246 4.87 17.49 9.96
N SER A 247 5.89 17.25 9.13
CA SER A 247 7.18 16.68 9.55
C SER A 247 7.89 17.54 10.58
N GLY A 248 7.69 18.86 10.55
CA GLY A 248 8.24 19.83 11.49
C GLY A 248 7.60 19.78 12.88
N ASP A 249 6.35 19.33 12.99
CA ASP A 249 5.59 19.32 14.25
C ASP A 249 5.68 17.96 14.96
N LYS A 250 6.81 17.74 15.64
CA LYS A 250 7.03 16.51 16.43
C LYS A 250 6.04 16.36 17.58
N THR A 251 5.51 17.45 18.11
CA THR A 251 4.55 17.44 19.23
C THR A 251 3.21 16.94 18.73
N TYR A 252 2.74 17.44 17.60
CA TYR A 252 1.53 16.98 16.96
C TYR A 252 1.59 15.49 16.60
N LEU A 253 2.68 15.03 15.98
CA LEU A 253 2.85 13.61 15.63
C LEU A 253 2.79 12.70 16.86
N LYS A 254 3.48 13.07 17.95
CA LYS A 254 3.42 12.31 19.20
C LYS A 254 2.01 12.28 19.80
N LYS A 255 1.30 13.40 19.74
CA LYS A 255 -0.09 13.50 20.22
C LYS A 255 -1.00 12.56 19.44
N VAL A 256 -0.93 12.57 18.10
CA VAL A 256 -1.74 11.70 17.22
C VAL A 256 -1.51 10.24 17.55
N LEU A 257 -0.26 9.80 17.66
CA LEU A 257 0.06 8.40 17.98
C LEU A 257 -0.42 8.01 19.37
N LYS A 258 -0.22 8.88 20.38
CA LYS A 258 -0.65 8.63 21.75
C LYS A 258 -2.18 8.46 21.86
N GLU A 259 -2.92 9.43 21.33
CA GLU A 259 -4.40 9.39 21.34
C GLU A 259 -4.93 8.21 20.52
N GLY A 260 -4.28 7.88 19.40
CA GLY A 260 -4.61 6.71 18.60
C GLY A 260 -4.37 5.40 19.35
N ALA A 261 -3.24 5.26 20.03
CA ALA A 261 -2.92 4.08 20.85
C ALA A 261 -3.90 3.90 22.00
N GLU A 262 -4.29 4.99 22.68
CA GLU A 262 -5.27 4.96 23.77
C GLU A 262 -6.63 4.45 23.27
N LYS A 263 -7.14 4.99 22.17
CA LYS A 263 -8.40 4.51 21.54
C LYS A 263 -8.31 3.06 21.07
N ALA A 264 -7.18 2.67 20.48
CA ALA A 264 -6.96 1.30 20.02
C ALA A 264 -6.96 0.31 21.19
N ARG A 265 -6.29 0.65 22.31
CA ARG A 265 -6.27 -0.18 23.52
C ARG A 265 -7.64 -0.30 24.17
N GLU A 266 -8.43 0.76 24.19
CA GLU A 266 -9.82 0.68 24.69
C GLU A 266 -10.63 -0.38 23.93
N SER A 267 -10.57 -0.36 22.60
CA SER A 267 -11.25 -1.32 21.75
C SER A 267 -10.63 -2.72 21.81
N GLY A 268 -9.31 -2.81 21.67
CA GLY A 268 -8.57 -4.07 21.61
C GLY A 268 -8.54 -4.79 22.97
N GLY A 269 -8.30 -4.04 24.04
CA GLY A 269 -8.32 -4.59 25.40
C GLY A 269 -9.68 -5.15 25.79
N LYS A 270 -10.77 -4.48 25.39
CA LYS A 270 -12.12 -5.03 25.55
C LYS A 270 -12.27 -6.36 24.83
N THR A 271 -11.85 -6.43 23.56
CA THR A 271 -11.94 -7.65 22.76
C THR A 271 -11.17 -8.80 23.41
N VAL A 272 -9.92 -8.59 23.82
CA VAL A 272 -9.09 -9.64 24.43
C VAL A 272 -9.64 -10.08 25.78
N SER A 273 -10.18 -9.15 26.58
CA SER A 273 -10.79 -9.49 27.89
C SER A 273 -12.08 -10.30 27.77
N GLU A 274 -12.77 -10.22 26.62
CA GLU A 274 -14.02 -10.96 26.36
C GLU A 274 -13.76 -12.31 25.65
N VAL A 275 -12.56 -12.54 25.12
CA VAL A 275 -12.12 -13.76 24.41
C VAL A 275 -11.47 -14.76 25.36
#